data_8f74a677183a4ba720e1cd6a38a7637d
#
_entry.id   8f74a677183a4ba720e1cd6a38a7637d
#
_cell.length_a   1.000
_cell.length_b   1.000
_cell.length_c   1.000
_cell.angle_alpha   90.00
_cell.angle_beta   90.00
_cell.angle_gamma   90.00
#
_symmetry.space_group_name_H-M   'P 1'
#
loop_
_entity.id
_entity.type
_entity.pdbx_description
1 polymer ?
#
loop_
_entity_poly.entity_id
_entity_poly.type
_entity_poly.pdbx_seq_one_letter_code
_entity_poly.pdbx_strand_id
1 'polypeptide(L)'
;GLFGSSLGAWFGLLAYPDAPLAGALFLSPVVDMEALIRKMMGWAGVSEERLAREGRIPTTFGQTLSWEYLRYVRTHPARRWRTPTAILYGARDHLTDRETVEAFAARNGCRLTVEEAGEHWFHTPEQLAVVDRWQRACLADLE
;
A
#
# COMPACT_ATOMS: atom_id res chain seq x y z
N GLY A 1 -6.07 10.05 -14.81
CA GLY A 1 -5.97 9.68 -13.41
C GLY A 1 -5.55 8.24 -13.21
N LEU A 2 -5.16 7.93 -12.00
CA LEU A 2 -4.74 6.58 -11.61
C LEU A 2 -5.57 6.14 -10.40
N PHE A 3 -6.07 4.90 -10.44
CA PHE A 3 -6.65 4.25 -9.28
C PHE A 3 -5.80 3.04 -8.91
N GLY A 4 -5.38 2.95 -7.65
CA GLY A 4 -4.60 1.82 -7.15
C GLY A 4 -5.16 1.30 -5.84
N SER A 5 -5.23 -0.03 -5.71
CA SER A 5 -5.65 -0.68 -4.49
C SER A 5 -4.58 -1.67 -4.05
N SER A 6 -4.22 -1.63 -2.77
CA SER A 6 -3.26 -2.54 -2.16
C SER A 6 -1.93 -2.59 -2.94
N LEU A 7 -1.55 -3.75 -3.47
CA LEU A 7 -0.34 -3.92 -4.30
C LEU A 7 -0.39 -3.11 -5.59
N GLY A 8 -1.59 -2.89 -6.14
CA GLY A 8 -1.74 -2.04 -7.34
C GLY A 8 -1.26 -0.62 -7.12
N ALA A 9 -1.43 -0.07 -5.91
CA ALA A 9 -0.89 1.24 -5.57
C ALA A 9 0.64 1.23 -5.59
N TRP A 10 1.26 0.19 -5.03
CA TRP A 10 2.72 0.04 -5.05
C TRP A 10 3.27 0.00 -6.47
N PHE A 11 2.66 -0.80 -7.35
CA PHE A 11 3.08 -0.86 -8.74
C PHE A 11 2.89 0.48 -9.46
N GLY A 12 1.82 1.20 -9.14
CA GLY A 12 1.60 2.55 -9.67
C GLY A 12 2.69 3.53 -9.24
N LEU A 13 3.10 3.47 -7.98
CA LEU A 13 4.18 4.31 -7.46
C LEU A 13 5.52 4.05 -8.16
N LEU A 14 5.79 2.80 -8.52
CA LEU A 14 7.02 2.45 -9.23
C LEU A 14 6.96 2.78 -10.72
N ALA A 15 5.80 2.58 -11.34
CA ALA A 15 5.65 2.72 -12.79
C ALA A 15 5.49 4.17 -13.24
N TYR A 16 4.85 5.02 -12.42
CA TYR A 16 4.41 6.35 -12.86
C TYR A 16 4.90 7.51 -11.98
N PRO A 17 6.11 7.48 -11.39
CA PRO A 17 6.54 8.56 -10.49
C PRO A 17 6.69 9.89 -11.21
N ASP A 18 7.01 9.86 -12.50
CA ASP A 18 7.26 11.05 -13.30
C ASP A 18 6.16 11.29 -14.36
N ALA A 19 5.09 10.49 -14.35
CA ALA A 19 4.01 10.65 -15.33
C ALA A 19 3.15 11.88 -15.00
N PRO A 20 2.68 12.63 -16.00
CA PRO A 20 1.86 13.83 -15.79
C PRO A 20 0.40 13.45 -15.52
N LEU A 21 0.14 12.78 -14.40
CA LEU A 21 -1.19 12.36 -14.00
C LEU A 21 -1.95 13.53 -13.36
N ALA A 22 -3.22 13.68 -13.70
CA ALA A 22 -4.08 14.70 -13.11
C ALA A 22 -4.38 14.45 -11.63
N GLY A 23 -4.42 13.18 -11.23
CA GLY A 23 -4.67 12.80 -9.86
C GLY A 23 -4.60 11.28 -9.68
N ALA A 24 -4.53 10.84 -8.43
CA ALA A 24 -4.56 9.43 -8.08
C ALA A 24 -5.45 9.20 -6.87
N LEU A 25 -6.12 8.05 -6.85
CA LEU A 25 -6.89 7.55 -5.72
C LEU A 25 -6.29 6.23 -5.28
N PHE A 26 -5.86 6.15 -4.03
CA PHE A 26 -5.30 4.93 -3.46
C PHE A 26 -6.18 4.40 -2.34
N LEU A 27 -6.62 3.16 -2.48
CA LEU A 27 -7.40 2.44 -1.48
C LEU A 27 -6.50 1.41 -0.80
N SER A 28 -6.35 1.50 0.52
CA SER A 28 -5.53 0.57 1.30
C SER A 28 -4.14 0.35 0.69
N PRO A 29 -3.40 1.43 0.35
CA PRO A 29 -2.23 1.26 -0.49
C PRO A 29 -1.07 0.60 0.24
N VAL A 30 -0.32 -0.23 -0.48
CA VAL A 30 1.02 -0.63 -0.09
C VAL A 30 1.96 0.47 -0.57
N VAL A 31 2.54 1.20 0.37
CA VAL A 31 3.45 2.33 0.08
C VAL A 31 4.91 2.03 0.48
N ASP A 32 5.14 0.90 1.14
CA ASP A 32 6.46 0.42 1.55
C ASP A 32 6.47 -1.10 1.47
N MET A 33 7.00 -1.62 0.38
CA MET A 33 7.02 -3.07 0.13
C MET A 33 8.00 -3.78 1.06
N GLU A 34 9.12 -3.16 1.43
CA GLU A 34 10.05 -3.76 2.38
C GLU A 34 9.37 -3.97 3.74
N ALA A 35 8.63 -2.98 4.23
CA ALA A 35 7.90 -3.09 5.48
C ALA A 35 6.89 -4.23 5.44
N LEU A 36 6.18 -4.40 4.33
CA LEU A 36 5.21 -5.48 4.14
C LEU A 36 5.90 -6.85 4.16
N ILE A 37 7.00 -7.01 3.44
CA ILE A 37 7.75 -8.27 3.41
C ILE A 37 8.27 -8.63 4.80
N ARG A 38 8.82 -7.66 5.54
CA ARG A 38 9.30 -7.90 6.91
C ARG A 38 8.17 -8.30 7.84
N LYS A 39 7.00 -7.72 7.67
CA LYS A 39 5.80 -8.12 8.43
C LYS A 39 5.43 -9.56 8.15
N MET A 40 5.42 -9.98 6.89
CA MET A 40 5.15 -11.37 6.50
C MET A 40 6.21 -12.32 7.05
N MET A 41 7.48 -11.92 7.04
CA MET A 41 8.56 -12.68 7.66
C MET A 41 8.30 -12.89 9.15
N GLY A 42 7.85 -11.84 9.85
CA GLY A 42 7.48 -11.93 11.25
C GLY A 42 6.35 -12.94 11.49
N TRP A 43 5.31 -12.91 10.66
CA TRP A 43 4.19 -13.87 10.76
C TRP A 43 4.64 -15.31 10.53
N ALA A 44 5.59 -15.53 9.62
CA ALA A 44 6.10 -16.86 9.29
C ALA A 44 7.22 -17.32 10.22
N GLY A 45 7.71 -16.46 11.12
CA GLY A 45 8.85 -16.76 11.98
C GLY A 45 10.16 -16.95 11.22
N VAL A 46 10.33 -16.20 10.11
CA VAL A 46 11.50 -16.32 9.23
C VAL A 46 12.43 -15.16 9.48
N SER A 47 13.69 -15.46 9.82
CA SER A 47 14.76 -14.47 9.92
C SER A 47 15.32 -14.12 8.54
N GLU A 48 15.99 -12.97 8.46
CA GLU A 48 16.66 -12.55 7.23
C GLU A 48 17.77 -13.51 6.84
N GLU A 49 18.55 -14.01 7.82
CA GLU A 49 19.61 -14.98 7.59
C GLU A 49 19.07 -16.29 7.02
N ARG A 50 17.95 -16.75 7.54
CA ARG A 50 17.30 -17.96 7.03
C ARG A 50 16.81 -17.75 5.61
N LEU A 51 16.17 -16.60 5.33
CA LEU A 51 15.68 -16.30 3.99
C LEU A 51 16.82 -16.20 2.98
N ALA A 52 17.94 -15.57 3.37
CA ALA A 52 19.12 -15.47 2.53
C ALA A 52 19.71 -16.85 2.20
N ARG A 53 19.70 -17.76 3.18
CA ARG A 53 20.25 -19.11 3.01
C ARG A 53 19.34 -19.99 2.15
N GLU A 54 18.03 -19.93 2.34
CA GLU A 54 17.08 -20.80 1.64
C GLU A 54 16.62 -20.21 0.30
N GLY A 55 16.69 -18.90 0.13
CA GLY A 55 16.30 -18.19 -1.08
C GLY A 55 14.80 -17.97 -1.23
N ARG A 56 14.00 -19.02 -1.07
CA ARG A 56 12.55 -18.98 -1.12
C ARG A 56 11.95 -19.82 0.00
N ILE A 57 10.96 -19.28 0.68
CA ILE A 57 10.29 -19.96 1.78
C ILE A 57 8.77 -19.83 1.59
N PRO A 58 8.06 -20.94 1.28
CA PRO A 58 6.60 -20.93 1.22
C PRO A 58 6.02 -20.64 2.60
N THR A 59 4.90 -19.94 2.64
CA THR A 59 4.18 -19.64 3.88
C THR A 59 2.81 -20.31 3.89
N THR A 60 2.18 -20.35 5.07
CA THR A 60 0.84 -20.89 5.23
C THR A 60 -0.27 -19.94 4.79
N PHE A 61 0.06 -18.69 4.48
CA PHE A 61 -0.91 -17.66 4.09
C PHE A 61 -0.87 -17.33 2.59
N GLY A 62 -0.39 -18.26 1.77
CA GLY A 62 -0.48 -18.17 0.31
C GLY A 62 0.60 -17.35 -0.38
N GLN A 63 1.55 -16.80 0.37
CA GLN A 63 2.67 -16.03 -0.18
C GLN A 63 3.96 -16.82 -0.04
N THR A 64 4.87 -16.68 -1.02
CA THR A 64 6.23 -17.22 -0.90
C THR A 64 7.19 -16.09 -0.65
N LEU A 65 7.94 -16.17 0.45
CA LEU A 65 8.98 -15.21 0.77
C LEU A 65 10.18 -15.44 -0.16
N SER A 66 10.74 -14.35 -0.70
CA SER A 66 11.86 -14.40 -1.64
C SER A 66 12.98 -13.48 -1.17
N TRP A 67 14.15 -14.04 -0.98
CA TRP A 67 15.36 -13.26 -0.65
C TRP A 67 15.73 -12.29 -1.77
N GLU A 68 15.65 -12.75 -3.01
CA GLU A 68 15.95 -11.92 -4.18
C GLU A 68 15.01 -10.72 -4.26
N TYR A 69 13.73 -10.92 -4.00
CA TYR A 69 12.76 -9.84 -4.03
C TYR A 69 12.97 -8.85 -2.88
N LEU A 70 13.26 -9.34 -1.67
CA LEU A 70 13.58 -8.46 -0.54
C LEU A 70 14.80 -7.57 -0.85
N ARG A 71 15.85 -8.13 -1.43
CA ARG A 71 17.02 -7.36 -1.86
C ARG A 71 16.64 -6.32 -2.92
N TYR A 72 15.81 -6.70 -3.86
CA TYR A 72 15.35 -5.80 -4.92
C TYR A 72 14.62 -4.59 -4.33
N VAL A 73 13.64 -4.81 -3.46
CA VAL A 73 12.84 -3.70 -2.92
C VAL A 73 13.64 -2.79 -2.00
N ARG A 74 14.68 -3.29 -1.34
CA ARG A 74 15.60 -2.45 -0.53
C ARG A 74 16.31 -1.41 -1.37
N THR A 75 16.67 -1.76 -2.59
CA THR A 75 17.40 -0.87 -3.50
C THR A 75 16.48 -0.13 -4.46
N HIS A 76 15.18 -0.44 -4.44
CA HIS A 76 14.16 0.18 -5.30
C HIS A 76 12.96 0.63 -4.45
N PRO A 77 13.18 1.53 -3.48
CA PRO A 77 12.05 2.09 -2.72
C PRO A 77 11.22 2.99 -3.62
N ALA A 78 10.00 3.28 -3.19
CA ALA A 78 9.15 4.22 -3.89
C ALA A 78 9.82 5.59 -3.93
N ARG A 79 9.93 6.18 -5.12
CA ARG A 79 10.47 7.52 -5.32
C ARG A 79 9.45 8.55 -4.85
N ARG A 80 9.88 9.83 -4.79
CA ARG A 80 8.97 10.92 -4.45
C ARG A 80 7.77 10.89 -5.40
N TRP A 81 6.58 10.91 -4.80
CA TRP A 81 5.32 10.89 -5.54
C TRP A 81 4.75 12.29 -5.61
N ARG A 82 4.59 12.82 -6.81
CA ARG A 82 4.20 14.22 -7.02
C ARG A 82 2.75 14.40 -7.48
N THR A 83 2.12 13.34 -7.94
CA THR A 83 0.73 13.38 -8.38
C THR A 83 -0.19 13.72 -7.21
N PRO A 84 -1.10 14.70 -7.34
CA PRO A 84 -2.09 14.97 -6.30
C PRO A 84 -2.89 13.70 -6.00
N THR A 85 -2.89 13.28 -4.75
CA THR A 85 -3.39 11.95 -4.38
C THR A 85 -4.27 12.01 -3.15
N ALA A 86 -5.38 11.30 -3.19
CA ALA A 86 -6.20 11.01 -2.03
C ALA A 86 -6.06 9.53 -1.67
N ILE A 87 -5.96 9.26 -0.37
CA ILE A 87 -5.80 7.91 0.19
C ILE A 87 -6.97 7.62 1.11
N LEU A 88 -7.58 6.45 0.97
CA LEU A 88 -8.50 5.88 1.96
C LEU A 88 -7.82 4.70 2.63
N TYR A 89 -7.73 4.76 3.96
CA TYR A 89 -7.07 3.73 4.78
C TYR A 89 -8.02 3.28 5.89
N GLY A 90 -8.13 1.96 6.09
CA GLY A 90 -8.92 1.39 7.17
C GLY A 90 -8.07 1.22 8.43
N ALA A 91 -8.57 1.73 9.56
CA ALA A 91 -7.84 1.67 10.83
C ALA A 91 -7.62 0.23 11.32
N ARG A 92 -8.42 -0.73 10.84
CA ARG A 92 -8.31 -2.16 11.14
C ARG A 92 -7.45 -2.92 10.14
N ASP A 93 -6.73 -2.22 9.27
CA ASP A 93 -5.82 -2.83 8.32
C ASP A 93 -4.63 -3.46 9.07
N HIS A 94 -4.45 -4.77 8.90
CA HIS A 94 -3.36 -5.51 9.51
C HIS A 94 -2.22 -5.82 8.53
N LEU A 95 -2.39 -5.46 7.26
CA LEU A 95 -1.40 -5.70 6.23
C LEU A 95 -0.41 -4.53 6.11
N THR A 96 -0.92 -3.31 6.19
CA THR A 96 -0.10 -2.10 6.17
C THR A 96 -0.36 -1.29 7.44
N ASP A 97 0.72 -0.79 8.05
CA ASP A 97 0.60 -0.06 9.30
C ASP A 97 0.18 1.39 9.06
N ARG A 98 -0.64 1.91 9.98
CA ARG A 98 -1.15 3.28 9.90
C ARG A 98 -0.01 4.30 9.84
N GLU A 99 1.01 4.14 10.67
CA GLU A 99 2.14 5.05 10.70
C GLU A 99 2.88 5.09 9.36
N THR A 100 3.00 3.97 8.68
CA THR A 100 3.65 3.88 7.37
C THR A 100 2.87 4.67 6.32
N VAL A 101 1.55 4.53 6.32
CA VAL A 101 0.67 5.25 5.39
C VAL A 101 0.64 6.75 5.71
N GLU A 102 0.56 7.10 6.99
CA GLU A 102 0.58 8.51 7.44
C GLU A 102 1.88 9.20 7.05
N ALA A 103 3.02 8.52 7.25
CA ALA A 103 4.33 9.06 6.88
C ALA A 103 4.44 9.29 5.36
N PHE A 104 3.94 8.35 4.57
CA PHE A 104 3.90 8.52 3.12
C PHE A 104 3.03 9.71 2.72
N ALA A 105 1.83 9.81 3.28
CA ALA A 105 0.91 10.90 2.98
C ALA A 105 1.52 12.26 3.34
N ALA A 106 2.14 12.36 4.51
CA ALA A 106 2.78 13.61 4.96
C ALA A 106 3.95 13.99 4.05
N ARG A 107 4.80 13.02 3.72
CA ARG A 107 5.98 13.24 2.89
C ARG A 107 5.63 13.68 1.46
N ASN A 108 4.53 13.19 0.93
CA ASN A 108 4.13 13.43 -0.46
C ASN A 108 2.93 14.38 -0.60
N GLY A 109 2.46 14.96 0.50
CA GLY A 109 1.34 15.91 0.47
C GLY A 109 0.01 15.29 0.04
N CYS A 110 -0.22 14.02 0.37
CA CYS A 110 -1.46 13.34 0.04
C CYS A 110 -2.57 13.66 1.04
N ARG A 111 -3.81 13.69 0.57
CA ARG A 111 -4.97 13.79 1.44
C ARG A 111 -5.32 12.40 1.96
N LEU A 112 -5.22 12.20 3.26
CA LEU A 112 -5.49 10.91 3.90
C LEU A 112 -6.83 10.93 4.63
N THR A 113 -7.68 9.97 4.31
CA THR A 113 -8.91 9.68 5.04
C THR A 113 -8.75 8.33 5.74
N VAL A 114 -8.96 8.31 7.05
CA VAL A 114 -8.92 7.08 7.85
C VAL A 114 -10.35 6.70 8.23
N GLU A 115 -10.77 5.50 7.84
CA GLU A 115 -12.03 4.91 8.25
C GLU A 115 -11.79 4.01 9.44
N GLU A 116 -12.27 4.39 10.63
CA GLU A 116 -11.98 3.67 11.87
C GLU A 116 -12.50 2.22 11.87
N ALA A 117 -13.61 1.94 11.19
CA ALA A 117 -14.16 0.61 11.06
C ALA A 117 -13.69 -0.13 9.81
N GLY A 118 -12.82 0.49 9.00
CA GLY A 118 -12.35 -0.09 7.74
C GLY A 118 -11.28 -1.14 7.94
N GLU A 119 -11.37 -2.21 7.16
CA GLU A 119 -10.36 -3.26 7.07
C GLU A 119 -9.49 -3.03 5.82
N HIS A 120 -8.41 -3.80 5.68
CA HIS A 120 -7.58 -3.72 4.47
C HIS A 120 -8.42 -3.96 3.22
N TRP A 121 -9.23 -4.98 3.23
CA TRP A 121 -10.20 -5.27 2.19
C TRP A 121 -11.56 -4.73 2.60
N PHE A 122 -11.95 -3.61 2.00
CA PHE A 122 -13.29 -3.02 2.19
C PHE A 122 -14.30 -3.90 1.48
N HIS A 123 -15.05 -4.72 2.21
CA HIS A 123 -15.88 -5.77 1.64
C HIS A 123 -17.31 -5.83 2.18
N THR A 124 -17.58 -5.28 3.35
CA THR A 124 -18.95 -5.24 3.87
C THR A 124 -19.77 -4.16 3.15
N PRO A 125 -21.12 -4.26 3.14
CA PRO A 125 -21.94 -3.21 2.55
C PRO A 125 -21.64 -1.83 3.12
N GLU A 126 -21.38 -1.71 4.41
CA GLU A 126 -21.06 -0.46 5.08
C GLU A 126 -19.70 0.07 4.63
N GLN A 127 -18.71 -0.81 4.52
CA GLN A 127 -17.38 -0.44 4.05
C GLN A 127 -17.40 -0.05 2.57
N LEU A 128 -18.14 -0.77 1.74
CA LEU A 128 -18.27 -0.42 0.32
C LEU A 128 -18.98 0.92 0.14
N ALA A 129 -19.94 1.24 0.99
CA ALA A 129 -20.59 2.55 0.97
C ALA A 129 -19.60 3.68 1.30
N VAL A 130 -18.67 3.44 2.22
CA VAL A 130 -17.58 4.39 2.55
C VAL A 130 -16.71 4.63 1.32
N VAL A 131 -16.29 3.56 0.64
CA VAL A 131 -15.48 3.66 -0.58
C VAL A 131 -16.20 4.47 -1.64
N ASP A 132 -17.47 4.19 -1.87
CA ASP A 132 -18.27 4.90 -2.88
C ASP A 132 -18.35 6.39 -2.57
N ARG A 133 -18.68 6.76 -1.34
CA ARG A 133 -18.76 8.17 -0.93
C ARG A 133 -17.41 8.89 -1.09
N TRP A 134 -16.34 8.22 -0.67
CA TRP A 134 -14.99 8.77 -0.78
C TRP A 134 -14.58 8.99 -2.23
N GLN A 135 -14.82 8.01 -3.09
CA GLN A 135 -14.52 8.14 -4.53
C GLN A 135 -15.30 9.29 -5.16
N ARG A 136 -16.59 9.39 -4.88
CA ARG A 136 -17.44 10.46 -5.42
C ARG A 136 -16.98 11.84 -4.97
N ALA A 137 -16.62 11.97 -3.69
CA ALA A 137 -16.11 13.24 -3.16
C ALA A 137 -14.78 13.62 -3.83
N CYS A 138 -13.87 12.67 -4.00
CA CYS A 138 -12.58 12.92 -4.64
C CYS A 138 -12.74 13.31 -6.11
N LEU A 139 -13.63 12.65 -6.83
CA LEU A 139 -13.88 12.96 -8.25
C LEU A 139 -14.55 14.33 -8.43
N ALA A 140 -15.43 14.72 -7.51
CA ALA A 140 -16.06 16.03 -7.53
C ALA A 140 -15.03 17.15 -7.36
N ASP A 141 -14.01 16.93 -6.55
CA ASP A 141 -12.93 17.91 -6.33
C ASP A 141 -12.04 18.11 -7.57
N LEU A 142 -12.11 17.21 -8.54
CA LEU A 142 -11.35 17.33 -9.80
C LEU A 142 -12.12 18.09 -10.88
N GLU A 143 -13.39 18.36 -10.68
CA GLU A 143 -14.23 19.15 -11.57
C GLU A 143 -14.13 20.64 -11.19
#